data_b6fd4ef8681dbf0d8a5fbab3b1ac07b1
#
_entry.id   b6fd4ef8681dbf0d8a5fbab3b1ac07b1
#
_cell.length_a   1.000
_cell.length_b   1.000
_cell.length_c   1.000
_cell.angle_alpha   90.00
_cell.angle_beta   90.00
_cell.angle_gamma   90.00
#
_symmetry.space_group_name_H-M   'P 1'
#
loop_
_entity.id
_entity.type
_entity.pdbx_description
1 polymer ?
#
loop_
_entity_poly.entity_id
_entity_poly.type
_entity_poly.pdbx_seq_one_letter_code
_entity_poly.pdbx_strand_id
1 'polypeptide(L)'
;MMKQNDNEIEAEATAVLADRERLAQEQRASRQARLNDPAKAEEVAEARAALEIARALYEARKAARLTQKELAGRMNTSQSFIARMERGRVNITIQTVARYASACGKRIALI
;
A
#
# COMPACT_ATOMS: atom_id res chain seq x y z
N MET A 1 -42.49 12.47 27.78
CA MET A 1 -41.20 12.48 27.06
C MET A 1 -40.60 11.09 27.11
N MET A 2 -40.45 10.47 25.95
CA MET A 2 -39.92 9.12 25.90
C MET A 2 -38.41 9.17 25.82
N LYS A 3 -37.77 8.67 26.86
CA LYS A 3 -36.35 8.39 26.78
C LYS A 3 -36.16 7.08 26.03
N GLN A 4 -35.22 7.06 25.13
CA GLN A 4 -34.78 5.81 24.50
C GLN A 4 -34.21 4.93 25.62
N ASN A 5 -34.60 3.66 25.59
CA ASN A 5 -34.18 2.70 26.59
C ASN A 5 -32.68 2.39 26.41
N ASP A 6 -31.89 2.50 27.49
CA ASP A 6 -30.45 2.20 27.46
C ASP A 6 -30.17 0.79 26.96
N ASN A 7 -31.05 -0.18 27.25
CA ASN A 7 -30.92 -1.55 26.78
C ASN A 7 -31.04 -1.65 25.25
N GLU A 8 -31.90 -0.81 24.64
CA GLU A 8 -32.04 -0.77 23.18
C GLU A 8 -30.79 -0.20 22.51
N ILE A 9 -30.21 0.85 23.11
CA ILE A 9 -28.98 1.45 22.65
C ILE A 9 -27.82 0.46 22.73
N GLU A 10 -27.71 -0.25 23.86
CA GLU A 10 -26.67 -1.27 24.05
C GLU A 10 -26.83 -2.44 23.07
N ALA A 11 -28.08 -2.88 22.84
CA ALA A 11 -28.36 -3.95 21.88
C ALA A 11 -27.99 -3.55 20.46
N GLU A 12 -28.29 -2.32 20.03
CA GLU A 12 -27.92 -1.80 18.73
C GLU A 12 -26.39 -1.69 18.59
N ALA A 13 -25.70 -1.18 19.60
CA ALA A 13 -24.26 -1.07 19.61
C ALA A 13 -23.59 -2.45 19.53
N THR A 14 -24.11 -3.43 20.28
CA THR A 14 -23.63 -4.80 20.27
C THR A 14 -23.82 -5.44 18.90
N ALA A 15 -24.99 -5.22 18.25
CA ALA A 15 -25.28 -5.75 16.92
C ALA A 15 -24.31 -5.18 15.88
N VAL A 16 -24.01 -3.88 15.93
CA VAL A 16 -23.05 -3.23 15.02
C VAL A 16 -21.65 -3.80 15.21
N LEU A 17 -21.22 -3.99 16.45
CA LEU A 17 -19.91 -4.58 16.75
C LEU A 17 -19.82 -6.03 16.25
N ALA A 18 -20.89 -6.82 16.45
CA ALA A 18 -20.95 -8.20 15.95
C ALA A 18 -20.84 -8.26 14.43
N ASP A 19 -21.51 -7.34 13.72
CA ASP A 19 -21.42 -7.25 12.26
C ASP A 19 -20.02 -6.87 11.81
N ARG A 20 -19.36 -5.95 12.49
CA ARG A 20 -17.96 -5.57 12.20
C ARG A 20 -17.01 -6.74 12.40
N GLU A 21 -17.18 -7.48 13.49
CA GLU A 21 -16.35 -8.66 13.79
C GLU A 21 -16.55 -9.73 12.72
N ARG A 22 -17.78 -9.97 12.29
CA ARG A 22 -18.09 -10.94 11.23
C ARG A 22 -17.44 -10.55 9.92
N LEU A 23 -17.54 -9.27 9.52
CA LEU A 23 -16.88 -8.75 8.31
C LEU A 23 -15.37 -8.91 8.39
N ALA A 24 -14.78 -8.60 9.55
CA ALA A 24 -13.35 -8.75 9.75
C ALA A 24 -12.91 -10.21 9.64
N GLN A 25 -13.70 -11.15 10.18
CA GLN A 25 -13.45 -12.59 10.07
C GLN A 25 -13.58 -13.08 8.65
N GLU A 26 -14.60 -12.64 7.92
CA GLU A 26 -14.81 -12.97 6.51
C GLU A 26 -13.64 -12.46 5.66
N GLN A 27 -13.17 -11.25 5.91
CA GLN A 27 -12.02 -10.69 5.20
C GLN A 27 -10.74 -11.46 5.49
N ARG A 28 -10.53 -11.87 6.75
CA ARG A 28 -9.36 -12.70 7.13
C ARG A 28 -9.42 -14.08 6.47
N ALA A 29 -10.59 -14.70 6.47
CA ALA A 29 -10.80 -16.00 5.84
C ALA A 29 -10.56 -15.92 4.32
N SER A 30 -11.07 -14.89 3.66
CA SER A 30 -10.85 -14.65 2.24
C SER A 30 -9.38 -14.43 1.92
N ARG A 31 -8.69 -13.67 2.77
CA ARG A 31 -7.25 -13.43 2.63
C ARG A 31 -6.47 -14.72 2.78
N GLN A 32 -6.81 -15.53 3.79
CA GLN A 32 -6.14 -16.79 4.03
C GLN A 32 -6.35 -17.78 2.89
N ALA A 33 -7.58 -17.86 2.37
CA ALA A 33 -7.89 -18.69 1.21
C ALA A 33 -7.08 -18.29 -0.03
N ARG A 34 -6.91 -16.98 -0.27
CA ARG A 34 -6.08 -16.47 -1.37
C ARG A 34 -4.61 -16.82 -1.17
N LEU A 35 -4.10 -16.73 0.05
CA LEU A 35 -2.72 -17.07 0.37
C LEU A 35 -2.44 -18.56 0.18
N ASN A 36 -3.46 -19.41 0.37
CA ASN A 36 -3.33 -20.86 0.22
C ASN A 36 -3.52 -21.34 -1.22
N ASP A 37 -3.99 -20.48 -2.13
CA ASP A 37 -4.14 -20.80 -3.55
C ASP A 37 -2.80 -20.56 -4.26
N PRO A 38 -2.17 -21.60 -4.87
CA PRO A 38 -0.88 -21.41 -5.55
C PRO A 38 -0.88 -20.34 -6.62
N ALA A 39 -1.98 -20.19 -7.38
CA ALA A 39 -2.11 -19.15 -8.40
C ALA A 39 -2.16 -17.74 -7.78
N LYS A 40 -2.82 -17.62 -6.62
CA LYS A 40 -2.92 -16.35 -5.90
C LYS A 40 -1.68 -16.03 -5.08
N ALA A 41 -0.95 -17.06 -4.63
CA ALA A 41 0.30 -16.88 -3.89
C ALA A 41 1.34 -16.12 -4.72
N GLU A 42 1.43 -16.41 -6.01
CA GLU A 42 2.33 -15.71 -6.93
C GLU A 42 1.95 -14.23 -7.07
N GLU A 43 0.66 -13.95 -7.28
CA GLU A 43 0.16 -12.58 -7.34
C GLU A 43 0.43 -11.79 -6.06
N VAL A 44 0.25 -12.43 -4.90
CA VAL A 44 0.52 -11.82 -3.60
C VAL A 44 2.02 -11.53 -3.44
N ALA A 45 2.87 -12.47 -3.85
CA ALA A 45 4.33 -12.27 -3.79
C ALA A 45 4.77 -11.10 -4.69
N GLU A 46 4.21 -10.99 -5.90
CA GLU A 46 4.49 -9.87 -6.80
C GLU A 46 4.03 -8.54 -6.21
N ALA A 47 2.83 -8.50 -5.63
CA ALA A 47 2.31 -7.30 -5.00
C ALA A 47 3.17 -6.86 -3.81
N ARG A 48 3.63 -7.83 -3.01
CA ARG A 48 4.52 -7.57 -1.88
C ARG A 48 5.85 -7.00 -2.36
N ALA A 49 6.44 -7.60 -3.38
CA ALA A 49 7.69 -7.11 -3.97
C ALA A 49 7.55 -5.69 -4.51
N ALA A 50 6.43 -5.38 -5.16
CA ALA A 50 6.15 -4.04 -5.66
C ALA A 50 6.08 -3.01 -4.52
N LEU A 51 5.46 -3.36 -3.39
CA LEU A 51 5.39 -2.49 -2.22
C LEU A 51 6.77 -2.30 -1.57
N GLU A 52 7.59 -3.34 -1.52
CA GLU A 52 8.95 -3.25 -1.00
C GLU A 52 9.81 -2.32 -1.87
N ILE A 53 9.69 -2.43 -3.18
CA ILE A 53 10.38 -1.53 -4.12
C ILE A 53 9.90 -0.10 -3.92
N ALA A 54 8.60 0.12 -3.85
CA ALA A 54 8.01 1.45 -3.65
C ALA A 54 8.52 2.09 -2.37
N ARG A 55 8.61 1.33 -1.29
CA ARG A 55 9.12 1.80 0.00
C ARG A 55 10.61 2.14 -0.10
N ALA A 56 11.40 1.30 -0.75
CA ALA A 56 12.82 1.55 -0.94
C ALA A 56 13.06 2.84 -1.75
N LEU A 57 12.24 3.08 -2.78
CA LEU A 57 12.30 4.30 -3.57
C LEU A 57 11.99 5.53 -2.71
N TYR A 58 10.91 5.46 -1.95
CA TYR A 58 10.53 6.54 -1.03
C TYR A 58 11.67 6.86 -0.05
N GLU A 59 12.24 5.85 0.58
CA GLU A 59 13.33 6.04 1.53
C GLU A 59 14.58 6.62 0.86
N ALA A 60 14.89 6.20 -0.36
CA ALA A 60 16.01 6.75 -1.13
C ALA A 60 15.82 8.25 -1.41
N ARG A 61 14.58 8.64 -1.79
CA ARG A 61 14.26 10.04 -2.01
C ARG A 61 14.39 10.85 -0.72
N LYS A 62 13.86 10.33 0.38
CA LYS A 62 13.94 11.01 1.69
C LYS A 62 15.41 11.15 2.15
N ALA A 63 16.22 10.13 1.96
CA ALA A 63 17.64 10.18 2.28
C ALA A 63 18.39 11.21 1.45
N ALA A 64 17.99 11.40 0.20
CA ALA A 64 18.54 12.42 -0.69
C ALA A 64 18.01 13.83 -0.40
N ARG A 65 17.05 13.95 0.52
CA ARG A 65 16.41 15.22 0.90
C ARG A 65 15.71 15.91 -0.28
N LEU A 66 15.10 15.11 -1.16
CA LEU A 66 14.37 15.61 -2.31
C LEU A 66 12.87 15.52 -2.05
N THR A 67 12.14 16.54 -2.48
CA THR A 67 10.68 16.47 -2.53
C THR A 67 10.27 15.67 -3.77
N GLN A 68 9.03 15.19 -3.79
CA GLN A 68 8.49 14.54 -4.98
C GLN A 68 8.58 15.44 -6.22
N LYS A 69 8.30 16.72 -6.05
CA LYS A 69 8.37 17.69 -7.12
C LYS A 69 9.80 17.87 -7.67
N GLU A 70 10.77 17.99 -6.77
CA GLU A 70 12.18 18.10 -7.16
C GLU A 70 12.66 16.86 -7.90
N LEU A 71 12.31 15.68 -7.40
CA LEU A 71 12.65 14.42 -8.05
C LEU A 71 11.99 14.29 -9.41
N ALA A 72 10.70 14.66 -9.51
CA ALA A 72 9.99 14.67 -10.78
C ALA A 72 10.69 15.53 -11.81
N GLY A 73 11.17 16.70 -11.40
CA GLY A 73 11.96 17.59 -12.26
C GLY A 73 13.25 16.94 -12.76
N ARG A 74 13.98 16.26 -11.86
CA ARG A 74 15.22 15.54 -12.22
C ARG A 74 14.97 14.38 -13.19
N MET A 75 13.84 13.72 -13.05
CA MET A 75 13.46 12.58 -13.89
C MET A 75 12.68 13.00 -15.14
N ASN A 76 12.39 14.27 -15.30
CA ASN A 76 11.59 14.79 -16.38
C ASN A 76 10.23 14.10 -16.46
N THR A 77 9.55 14.01 -15.33
CA THR A 77 8.23 13.39 -15.20
C THR A 77 7.36 14.25 -14.28
N SER A 78 6.14 13.80 -14.01
CA SER A 78 5.20 14.52 -13.16
C SER A 78 5.33 14.09 -11.69
N GLN A 79 5.00 15.00 -10.77
CA GLN A 79 4.92 14.69 -9.35
C GLN A 79 3.89 13.58 -9.09
N SER A 80 2.77 13.58 -9.81
CA SER A 80 1.74 12.55 -9.72
C SER A 80 2.29 11.16 -10.02
N PHE A 81 3.17 11.05 -11.01
CA PHE A 81 3.81 9.79 -11.36
C PHE A 81 4.72 9.30 -10.23
N ILE A 82 5.53 10.20 -9.68
CA ILE A 82 6.39 9.88 -8.53
C ILE A 82 5.53 9.39 -7.34
N ALA A 83 4.44 10.09 -7.04
CA ALA A 83 3.55 9.71 -5.95
C ALA A 83 2.95 8.32 -6.16
N ARG A 84 2.56 7.97 -7.39
CA ARG A 84 2.04 6.64 -7.71
C ARG A 84 3.10 5.56 -7.60
N MET A 85 4.32 5.85 -8.04
CA MET A 85 5.46 4.94 -7.88
C MET A 85 5.68 4.59 -6.39
N GLU A 86 5.67 5.59 -5.53
CA GLU A 86 5.91 5.42 -4.10
C GLU A 86 4.76 4.71 -3.37
N ARG A 87 3.60 4.64 -4.00
CA ARG A 87 2.44 3.88 -3.48
C ARG A 87 2.37 2.45 -4.02
N GLY A 88 3.27 2.09 -4.93
CA GLY A 88 3.25 0.78 -5.56
C GLY A 88 2.06 0.55 -6.49
N ARG A 89 1.45 1.61 -7.02
CA ARG A 89 0.22 1.54 -7.82
C ARG A 89 0.43 1.66 -9.32
N VAL A 90 1.67 1.58 -9.77
CA VAL A 90 2.04 1.74 -11.17
C VAL A 90 2.90 0.55 -11.57
N ASN A 91 2.66 0.01 -12.77
CA ASN A 91 3.59 -0.92 -13.38
C ASN A 91 4.82 -0.14 -13.80
N ILE A 92 5.91 -0.32 -13.07
CA ILE A 92 7.15 0.39 -13.28
C ILE A 92 8.14 -0.52 -13.96
N THR A 93 8.79 -0.02 -15.01
CA THR A 93 9.89 -0.75 -15.64
C THR A 93 11.14 -0.64 -14.76
N ILE A 94 12.03 -1.61 -14.89
CA ILE A 94 13.34 -1.57 -14.20
C ILE A 94 14.10 -0.31 -14.61
N GLN A 95 13.98 0.10 -15.87
CA GLN A 95 14.59 1.33 -16.37
C GLN A 95 14.14 2.57 -15.60
N THR A 96 12.84 2.67 -15.34
CA THR A 96 12.27 3.78 -14.56
C THR A 96 12.74 3.73 -13.11
N VAL A 97 12.78 2.55 -12.50
CA VAL A 97 13.30 2.36 -11.14
C VAL A 97 14.77 2.78 -11.07
N ALA A 98 15.56 2.39 -12.06
CA ALA A 98 16.98 2.77 -12.13
C ALA A 98 17.16 4.29 -12.26
N ARG A 99 16.31 4.94 -13.06
CA ARG A 99 16.35 6.41 -13.19
C ARG A 99 16.00 7.11 -11.87
N TYR A 100 14.99 6.60 -11.17
CA TYR A 100 14.61 7.12 -9.86
C TYR A 100 15.78 6.97 -8.88
N ALA A 101 16.35 5.78 -8.77
CA ALA A 101 17.47 5.51 -7.88
C ALA A 101 18.66 6.41 -8.21
N SER A 102 19.01 6.52 -9.47
CA SER A 102 20.12 7.36 -9.94
C SER A 102 19.90 8.83 -9.57
N ALA A 103 18.69 9.34 -9.74
CA ALA A 103 18.34 10.72 -9.38
C ALA A 103 18.49 10.98 -7.88
N CYS A 104 18.38 9.93 -7.06
CA CYS A 104 18.61 9.99 -5.59
C CYS A 104 20.03 9.63 -5.17
N GLY A 105 20.93 9.41 -6.13
CA GLY A 105 22.32 9.01 -5.85
C GLY A 105 22.46 7.55 -5.39
N LYS A 106 21.53 6.69 -5.77
CA LYS A 106 21.49 5.26 -5.41
C LYS A 106 21.58 4.37 -6.62
N ARG A 107 21.80 3.08 -6.40
CA ARG A 107 21.80 2.04 -7.42
C ARG A 107 20.85 0.94 -7.00
N ILE A 108 20.31 0.23 -8.00
CA ILE A 108 19.55 -0.99 -7.74
C ILE A 108 20.54 -2.11 -7.46
N ALA A 109 20.29 -2.87 -6.40
CA ALA A 109 21.04 -4.07 -6.08
C ALA A 109 20.06 -5.17 -5.65
N LEU A 110 20.35 -6.40 -6.04
CA LEU A 110 19.64 -7.59 -5.56
C LEU A 110 20.52 -8.28 -4.53
N ILE A 111 19.94 -8.53 -3.39
CA ILE A 111 20.64 -9.09 -2.24
C ILE A 111 20.13 -10.51 -1.97
#